data_55f03ab333ae4ca9b5b3bf151027e5f9
#
_entry.id   55f03ab333ae4ca9b5b3bf151027e5f9
#
_cell.length_a   1.000
_cell.length_b   1.000
_cell.length_c   1.000
_cell.angle_alpha   90.00
_cell.angle_beta   90.00
_cell.angle_gamma   90.00
#
_symmetry.space_group_name_H-M   'P 1'
#
loop_
_entity.id
_entity.type
_entity.pdbx_description
1 polymer ?
#
loop_
_entity_poly.entity_id
_entity_poly.type
_entity_poly.pdbx_seq_one_letter_code
_entity_poly.pdbx_strand_id
1 'polypeptide(L)'
;MQIRRQRPRTAANRFEKQDEASEAFKDIIIKYNIINDMTRHKLSGAGAAIPTPFTPDGRVDYPALARTIDYIIDGGVDFIVALGTTAETPTLYLHERAVVAMFIKNHIAGRVPLVIGVGGNSTSEVLDQLREFDLRGADAILSVTPYYNKPSQEGLYQHFKTVSEHSPLPIILYNVPGRTG
;
A
#
# COMPACT_ATOMS: atom_id res chain seq x y z
N MET A 1 -52.82 0.71 14.73
CA MET A 1 -51.55 0.62 14.01
C MET A 1 -50.46 1.18 14.93
N GLN A 2 -49.76 0.29 15.67
CA GLN A 2 -48.72 0.72 16.63
C GLN A 2 -47.37 0.72 15.92
N ILE A 3 -46.79 1.90 15.79
CA ILE A 3 -45.42 2.08 15.26
C ILE A 3 -44.47 1.73 16.41
N ARG A 4 -43.78 0.57 16.32
CA ARG A 4 -42.69 0.22 17.22
C ARG A 4 -41.49 1.15 16.89
N ARG A 5 -41.21 2.10 17.79
CA ARG A 5 -39.97 2.85 17.77
C ARG A 5 -38.81 1.89 18.05
N GLN A 6 -37.94 1.65 17.06
CA GLN A 6 -36.66 0.98 17.27
C GLN A 6 -35.80 1.85 18.21
N ARG A 7 -35.35 1.28 19.32
CA ARG A 7 -34.36 1.94 20.19
C ARG A 7 -33.06 2.16 19.41
N PRO A 8 -32.38 3.31 19.53
CA PRO A 8 -31.08 3.50 18.91
C PRO A 8 -30.07 2.49 19.48
N ARG A 9 -29.30 1.85 18.61
CA ARG A 9 -28.17 0.99 19.01
C ARG A 9 -27.24 1.84 19.86
N THR A 10 -27.00 1.43 21.10
CA THR A 10 -26.19 2.16 22.08
C THR A 10 -24.75 2.27 21.61
N ALA A 11 -24.10 3.38 21.94
CA ALA A 11 -22.68 3.66 21.62
C ALA A 11 -21.74 2.52 22.08
N ALA A 12 -22.08 1.83 23.17
CA ALA A 12 -21.34 0.67 23.68
C ALA A 12 -21.13 -0.44 22.63
N ASN A 13 -22.17 -0.81 21.86
CA ASN A 13 -22.04 -1.83 20.80
C ASN A 13 -21.18 -1.39 19.61
N ARG A 14 -20.88 -0.11 19.50
CA ARG A 14 -19.99 0.43 18.46
C ARG A 14 -18.52 0.36 18.91
N PHE A 15 -18.27 0.55 20.21
CA PHE A 15 -16.92 0.45 20.78
C PHE A 15 -16.45 -0.99 20.87
N GLU A 16 -17.27 -1.94 21.32
CA GLU A 16 -16.92 -3.36 21.38
C GLU A 16 -16.53 -3.93 20.01
N LYS A 17 -17.26 -3.60 18.92
CA LYS A 17 -16.88 -4.02 17.55
C LYS A 17 -15.62 -3.34 17.02
N GLN A 18 -15.30 -2.13 17.49
CA GLN A 18 -14.04 -1.47 17.14
C GLN A 18 -12.86 -2.13 17.86
N ASP A 19 -13.04 -2.60 19.08
CA ASP A 19 -12.00 -3.27 19.85
C ASP A 19 -11.68 -4.67 19.30
N GLU A 20 -12.68 -5.47 18.90
CA GLU A 20 -12.47 -6.78 18.27
C GLU A 20 -11.74 -6.66 16.92
N ALA A 21 -12.12 -5.69 16.08
CA ALA A 21 -11.42 -5.42 14.82
C ALA A 21 -9.99 -4.92 15.07
N SER A 22 -9.77 -4.11 16.12
CA SER A 22 -8.46 -3.63 16.55
C SER A 22 -7.56 -4.78 17.03
N GLU A 23 -8.08 -5.74 17.77
CA GLU A 23 -7.32 -6.92 18.20
C GLU A 23 -6.94 -7.82 17.01
N ALA A 24 -7.88 -8.10 16.09
CA ALA A 24 -7.60 -8.88 14.89
C ALA A 24 -6.53 -8.23 13.99
N PHE A 25 -6.54 -6.89 13.86
CA PHE A 25 -5.48 -6.15 13.17
C PHE A 25 -4.15 -6.17 13.94
N LYS A 26 -4.16 -6.17 15.28
CA LYS A 26 -2.96 -6.34 16.09
C LYS A 26 -2.30 -7.69 15.83
N ASP A 27 -3.08 -8.77 15.70
CA ASP A 27 -2.54 -10.11 15.42
C ASP A 27 -1.83 -10.18 14.07
N ILE A 28 -2.38 -9.50 13.04
CA ILE A 28 -1.70 -9.36 11.75
C ILE A 28 -0.39 -8.57 11.92
N ILE A 29 -0.43 -7.45 12.63
CA ILE A 29 0.74 -6.61 12.88
C ILE A 29 1.79 -7.37 13.72
N ILE A 30 1.37 -8.12 14.74
CA ILE A 30 2.29 -8.87 15.62
C ILE A 30 2.94 -10.03 14.87
N LYS A 31 2.19 -10.80 14.08
CA LYS A 31 2.73 -11.92 13.29
C LYS A 31 3.79 -11.46 12.29
N TYR A 32 3.70 -10.21 11.80
CA TYR A 32 4.67 -9.59 10.88
C TYR A 32 5.72 -8.73 11.58
N ASN A 33 5.47 -8.20 12.79
CA ASN A 33 6.45 -7.43 13.55
C ASN A 33 7.65 -8.27 14.01
N ILE A 34 7.50 -9.58 14.17
CA ILE A 34 8.62 -10.47 14.56
C ILE A 34 9.64 -10.62 13.42
N ILE A 35 9.20 -10.51 12.16
CA ILE A 35 10.07 -10.48 10.98
C ILE A 35 10.66 -9.07 10.74
N ASN A 36 10.16 -8.02 11.42
CA ASN A 36 10.22 -6.63 10.97
C ASN A 36 11.06 -5.67 11.81
N ASP A 37 11.77 -6.11 12.83
CA ASP A 37 12.63 -5.17 13.57
C ASP A 37 13.70 -4.56 12.65
N MET A 38 14.26 -5.36 11.74
CA MET A 38 15.23 -4.88 10.74
C MET A 38 14.61 -3.93 9.69
N THR A 39 13.37 -4.16 9.27
CA THR A 39 12.69 -3.31 8.29
C THR A 39 12.23 -1.99 8.91
N ARG A 40 11.80 -1.99 10.18
CA ARG A 40 11.46 -0.76 10.92
C ARG A 40 12.62 0.22 10.99
N HIS A 41 13.83 -0.24 11.24
CA HIS A 41 15.02 0.61 11.28
C HIS A 41 15.38 1.18 9.91
N LYS A 42 15.12 0.45 8.83
CA LYS A 42 15.37 0.91 7.46
C LYS A 42 14.36 1.95 6.94
N LEU A 43 13.11 1.90 7.40
CA LEU A 43 12.02 2.76 6.95
C LEU A 43 11.67 3.83 8.00
N SER A 44 12.70 4.42 8.62
CA SER A 44 12.55 5.55 9.55
C SER A 44 12.94 6.85 8.86
N GLY A 45 12.40 7.98 9.33
CA GLY A 45 12.68 9.30 8.78
C GLY A 45 11.66 9.75 7.72
N ALA A 46 12.12 10.46 6.70
CA ALA A 46 11.31 11.05 5.64
C ALA A 46 11.23 10.12 4.42
N GLY A 47 10.05 9.56 4.14
CA GLY A 47 9.79 8.79 2.92
C GLY A 47 9.11 9.64 1.85
N ALA A 48 9.63 9.63 0.63
CA ALA A 48 9.04 10.36 -0.49
C ALA A 48 8.21 9.43 -1.39
N ALA A 49 6.92 9.75 -1.55
CA ALA A 49 6.09 9.15 -2.59
C ALA A 49 6.36 9.84 -3.93
N ILE A 50 6.88 9.10 -4.91
CA ILE A 50 7.29 9.66 -6.19
C ILE A 50 6.17 9.60 -7.23
N PRO A 51 6.05 10.62 -8.12
CA PRO A 51 5.14 10.59 -9.26
C PRO A 51 5.64 9.66 -10.36
N THR A 52 4.74 9.30 -11.28
CA THR A 52 5.10 8.71 -12.57
C THR A 52 5.01 9.82 -13.63
N PRO A 53 6.13 10.35 -14.13
CA PRO A 53 6.10 11.33 -15.22
C PRO A 53 5.61 10.70 -16.52
N PHE A 54 4.86 11.45 -17.30
CA PHE A 54 4.36 11.04 -18.61
C PHE A 54 4.86 11.98 -19.71
N THR A 55 5.11 11.42 -20.87
CA THR A 55 5.36 12.19 -22.10
C THR A 55 4.04 12.82 -22.61
N PRO A 56 4.10 13.82 -23.50
CA PRO A 56 2.89 14.45 -24.04
C PRO A 56 1.93 13.49 -24.75
N ASP A 57 2.42 12.35 -25.23
CA ASP A 57 1.62 11.28 -25.85
C ASP A 57 1.15 10.23 -24.85
N GLY A 58 1.30 10.47 -23.53
CA GLY A 58 0.74 9.66 -22.46
C GLY A 58 1.55 8.40 -22.07
N ARG A 59 2.77 8.22 -22.59
CA ARG A 59 3.66 7.12 -22.19
C ARG A 59 4.49 7.52 -20.96
N VAL A 60 4.96 6.55 -20.19
CA VAL A 60 5.87 6.81 -19.07
C VAL A 60 7.18 7.43 -19.57
N ASP A 61 7.54 8.59 -19.01
CA ASP A 61 8.81 9.28 -19.27
C ASP A 61 9.90 8.78 -18.31
N TYR A 62 10.57 7.70 -18.68
CA TYR A 62 11.64 7.10 -17.88
C TYR A 62 12.84 8.04 -17.65
N PRO A 63 13.28 8.85 -18.62
CA PRO A 63 14.31 9.88 -18.36
C PRO A 63 13.89 10.89 -17.30
N ALA A 64 12.66 11.38 -17.32
CA ALA A 64 12.16 12.28 -16.27
C ALA A 64 12.02 11.57 -14.92
N LEU A 65 11.56 10.31 -14.91
CA LEU A 65 11.48 9.50 -13.70
C LEU A 65 12.87 9.30 -13.07
N ALA A 66 13.89 9.00 -13.86
CA ALA A 66 15.28 8.89 -13.38
C ALA A 66 15.74 10.19 -12.71
N ARG A 67 15.57 11.33 -13.38
CA ARG A 67 15.94 12.64 -12.79
C ARG A 67 15.17 12.94 -11.50
N THR A 68 13.90 12.56 -11.43
CA THR A 68 13.08 12.73 -10.23
C THR A 68 13.61 11.90 -9.07
N ILE A 69 13.98 10.65 -9.33
CA ILE A 69 14.57 9.77 -8.31
C ILE A 69 15.90 10.35 -7.80
N ASP A 70 16.79 10.74 -8.71
CA ASP A 70 18.09 11.29 -8.35
C ASP A 70 17.94 12.58 -7.54
N TYR A 71 17.06 13.51 -7.98
CA TYR A 71 16.79 14.74 -7.27
C TYR A 71 16.29 14.50 -5.83
N ILE A 72 15.42 13.51 -5.63
CA ILE A 72 14.84 13.17 -4.31
C ILE A 72 15.91 12.54 -3.42
N ILE A 73 16.75 11.64 -3.96
CA ILE A 73 17.83 11.00 -3.20
C ILE A 73 18.89 12.03 -2.81
N ASP A 74 19.30 12.90 -3.75
CA ASP A 74 20.27 13.98 -3.49
C ASP A 74 19.73 15.00 -2.46
N GLY A 75 18.40 15.15 -2.38
CA GLY A 75 17.72 15.92 -1.35
C GLY A 75 17.74 15.31 0.05
N GLY A 76 18.29 14.11 0.23
CA GLY A 76 18.50 13.47 1.53
C GLY A 76 17.26 12.76 2.08
N VAL A 77 16.40 12.23 1.21
CA VAL A 77 15.27 11.38 1.65
C VAL A 77 15.79 10.06 2.25
N ASP A 78 15.11 9.57 3.30
CA ASP A 78 15.51 8.33 3.96
C ASP A 78 15.05 7.07 3.20
N PHE A 79 13.91 7.13 2.48
CA PHE A 79 13.41 6.05 1.63
C PHE A 79 12.46 6.57 0.55
N ILE A 80 12.24 5.76 -0.49
CA ILE A 80 11.32 6.07 -1.59
C ILE A 80 10.10 5.15 -1.55
N VAL A 81 8.91 5.72 -1.83
CA VAL A 81 7.67 4.98 -2.07
C VAL A 81 7.30 5.11 -3.55
N ALA A 82 7.44 4.02 -4.29
CA ALA A 82 7.06 3.91 -5.68
C ALA A 82 5.63 3.37 -5.83
N LEU A 83 4.95 3.70 -6.90
CA LEU A 83 3.62 3.18 -7.25
C LEU A 83 2.56 3.37 -6.13
N GLY A 84 2.71 4.40 -5.30
CA GLY A 84 1.65 4.86 -4.41
C GLY A 84 0.59 5.69 -5.15
N THR A 85 -0.31 6.33 -4.41
CA THR A 85 -1.35 7.21 -4.98
C THR A 85 -0.75 8.36 -5.81
N THR A 86 0.38 8.93 -5.38
CA THR A 86 1.11 10.00 -6.08
C THR A 86 1.57 9.58 -7.48
N ALA A 87 1.81 8.28 -7.69
CA ALA A 87 2.26 7.74 -8.96
C ALA A 87 1.14 7.53 -9.99
N GLU A 88 -0.10 7.94 -9.69
CA GLU A 88 -1.26 7.77 -10.56
C GLU A 88 -1.47 6.30 -11.00
N THR A 89 -1.15 5.36 -10.12
CA THR A 89 -1.14 3.91 -10.38
C THR A 89 -2.39 3.37 -11.10
N PRO A 90 -3.63 3.86 -10.81
CA PRO A 90 -4.82 3.39 -11.52
C PRO A 90 -4.85 3.71 -13.02
N THR A 91 -4.02 4.63 -13.51
CA THR A 91 -3.93 5.00 -14.93
C THR A 91 -2.97 4.11 -15.72
N LEU A 92 -2.20 3.26 -15.04
CA LEU A 92 -1.23 2.34 -15.62
C LEU A 92 -1.81 0.92 -15.72
N TYR A 93 -1.57 0.24 -16.82
CA TYR A 93 -1.83 -1.19 -16.93
C TYR A 93 -0.92 -2.01 -16.00
N LEU A 94 -1.33 -3.22 -15.65
CA LEU A 94 -0.56 -4.07 -14.72
C LEU A 94 0.88 -4.28 -15.19
N HIS A 95 1.10 -4.59 -16.46
CA HIS A 95 2.43 -4.77 -17.02
C HIS A 95 3.26 -3.48 -17.02
N GLU A 96 2.64 -2.31 -17.21
CA GLU A 96 3.36 -1.03 -17.12
C GLU A 96 3.82 -0.76 -15.69
N ARG A 97 2.98 -1.06 -14.69
CA ARG A 97 3.36 -0.97 -13.27
C ARG A 97 4.56 -1.85 -12.97
N ALA A 98 4.57 -3.09 -13.47
CA ALA A 98 5.69 -4.01 -13.28
C ALA A 98 6.99 -3.47 -13.89
N VAL A 99 6.93 -2.91 -15.10
CA VAL A 99 8.10 -2.29 -15.76
C VAL A 99 8.57 -1.04 -15.02
N VAL A 100 7.64 -0.19 -14.57
CA VAL A 100 7.98 1.01 -13.76
C VAL A 100 8.60 0.62 -12.43
N ALA A 101 8.06 -0.37 -11.73
CA ALA A 101 8.65 -0.88 -10.48
C ALA A 101 10.08 -1.38 -10.69
N MET A 102 10.30 -2.17 -11.74
CA MET A 102 11.62 -2.70 -12.10
C MET A 102 12.61 -1.57 -12.46
N PHE A 103 12.16 -0.58 -13.23
CA PHE A 103 12.99 0.58 -13.58
C PHE A 103 13.41 1.36 -12.33
N ILE A 104 12.47 1.71 -11.46
CA ILE A 104 12.73 2.46 -10.23
C ILE A 104 13.72 1.69 -9.34
N LYS A 105 13.47 0.41 -9.11
CA LYS A 105 14.36 -0.45 -8.32
C LYS A 105 15.79 -0.46 -8.86
N ASN A 106 15.94 -0.67 -10.18
CA ASN A 106 17.24 -0.72 -10.82
C ASN A 106 17.96 0.64 -10.81
N HIS A 107 17.19 1.74 -10.94
CA HIS A 107 17.77 3.09 -10.92
C HIS A 107 18.17 3.51 -9.50
N ILE A 108 17.39 3.18 -8.47
CA ILE A 108 17.78 3.40 -7.07
C ILE A 108 19.04 2.62 -6.73
N ALA A 109 19.17 1.40 -7.23
CA ALA A 109 20.35 0.55 -7.05
C ALA A 109 20.81 0.42 -5.58
N GLY A 110 19.86 0.38 -4.63
CA GLY A 110 20.12 0.25 -3.20
C GLY A 110 20.66 1.51 -2.50
N ARG A 111 20.67 2.68 -3.16
CA ARG A 111 21.09 3.96 -2.55
C ARG A 111 20.23 4.36 -1.36
N VAL A 112 18.94 4.06 -1.41
CA VAL A 112 17.97 4.22 -0.32
C VAL A 112 17.01 3.04 -0.31
N PRO A 113 16.35 2.72 0.83
CA PRO A 113 15.30 1.71 0.89
C PRO A 113 14.14 2.03 -0.05
N LEU A 114 13.50 0.97 -0.57
CA LEU A 114 12.40 1.06 -1.52
C LEU A 114 11.14 0.39 -0.98
N VAL A 115 10.05 1.13 -0.94
CA VAL A 115 8.69 0.62 -0.72
C VAL A 115 7.95 0.63 -2.06
N ILE A 116 7.29 -0.47 -2.42
CA ILE A 116 6.52 -0.56 -3.67
C ILE A 116 5.02 -0.63 -3.36
N GLY A 117 4.23 0.23 -3.98
CA GLY A 117 2.78 0.18 -3.92
C GLY A 117 2.23 -1.07 -4.60
N VAL A 118 1.61 -1.93 -3.80
CA VAL A 118 0.90 -3.14 -4.26
C VAL A 118 -0.45 -3.15 -3.56
N GLY A 119 -1.49 -2.72 -4.24
CA GLY A 119 -2.79 -2.57 -3.62
C GLY A 119 -3.88 -2.25 -4.65
N GLY A 120 -5.12 -2.34 -4.21
CA GLY A 120 -6.29 -2.12 -5.02
C GLY A 120 -7.56 -2.45 -4.26
N ASN A 121 -8.70 -2.37 -4.94
CA ASN A 121 -10.00 -2.68 -4.37
C ASN A 121 -10.51 -4.09 -4.72
N SER A 122 -9.68 -4.90 -5.38
CA SER A 122 -9.92 -6.32 -5.67
C SER A 122 -8.77 -7.15 -5.11
N THR A 123 -9.08 -8.08 -4.21
CA THR A 123 -8.07 -8.97 -3.60
C THR A 123 -7.33 -9.79 -4.66
N SER A 124 -8.04 -10.31 -5.66
CA SER A 124 -7.44 -11.09 -6.75
C SER A 124 -6.44 -10.27 -7.57
N GLU A 125 -6.78 -9.02 -7.92
CA GLU A 125 -5.86 -8.13 -8.64
C GLU A 125 -4.61 -7.78 -7.82
N VAL A 126 -4.75 -7.64 -6.49
CA VAL A 126 -3.59 -7.44 -5.62
C VAL A 126 -2.69 -8.67 -5.61
N LEU A 127 -3.26 -9.88 -5.61
CA LEU A 127 -2.47 -11.10 -5.71
C LEU A 127 -1.79 -11.25 -7.08
N ASP A 128 -2.43 -10.79 -8.16
CA ASP A 128 -1.81 -10.76 -9.49
C ASP A 128 -0.63 -9.77 -9.54
N GLN A 129 -0.76 -8.59 -8.91
CA GLN A 129 0.37 -7.66 -8.75
C GLN A 129 1.54 -8.29 -7.99
N LEU A 130 1.27 -9.04 -6.90
CA LEU A 130 2.32 -9.74 -6.14
C LEU A 130 3.07 -10.79 -6.96
N ARG A 131 2.40 -11.42 -7.94
CA ARG A 131 3.01 -12.41 -8.84
C ARG A 131 3.79 -11.76 -9.99
N GLU A 132 3.28 -10.64 -10.50
CA GLU A 132 3.83 -9.98 -11.69
C GLU A 132 5.05 -9.12 -11.35
N PHE A 133 5.08 -8.50 -10.17
CA PHE A 133 6.16 -7.59 -9.79
C PHE A 133 7.40 -8.36 -9.32
N ASP A 134 8.58 -7.98 -9.85
CA ASP A 134 9.84 -8.41 -9.26
C ASP A 134 10.15 -7.60 -7.99
N LEU A 135 9.68 -8.11 -6.85
CA LEU A 135 9.82 -7.48 -5.54
C LEU A 135 11.19 -7.71 -4.87
N ARG A 136 12.10 -8.45 -5.51
CA ARG A 136 13.46 -8.67 -4.97
C ARG A 136 14.21 -7.35 -4.88
N GLY A 137 14.75 -7.04 -3.69
CA GLY A 137 15.46 -5.78 -3.44
C GLY A 137 14.57 -4.60 -3.03
N ALA A 138 13.26 -4.78 -2.96
CA ALA A 138 12.38 -3.90 -2.21
C ALA A 138 12.37 -4.28 -0.72
N ASP A 139 12.10 -3.31 0.16
CA ASP A 139 12.13 -3.50 1.62
C ASP A 139 10.73 -3.73 2.20
N ALA A 140 9.68 -3.22 1.57
CA ALA A 140 8.28 -3.42 1.95
C ALA A 140 7.33 -3.15 0.79
N ILE A 141 6.07 -3.54 0.95
CA ILE A 141 4.98 -3.09 0.09
C ILE A 141 4.07 -2.12 0.84
N LEU A 142 3.51 -1.13 0.11
CA LEU A 142 2.45 -0.26 0.58
C LEU A 142 1.13 -0.74 0.00
N SER A 143 0.21 -1.23 0.85
CA SER A 143 -1.08 -1.74 0.40
C SER A 143 -2.22 -0.88 0.89
N VAL A 144 -2.92 -0.26 -0.06
CA VAL A 144 -4.06 0.61 0.22
C VAL A 144 -5.28 -0.21 0.61
N THR A 145 -6.03 0.27 1.61
CA THR A 145 -7.35 -0.24 1.94
C THR A 145 -8.26 -0.20 0.71
N PRO A 146 -9.04 -1.28 0.40
CA PRO A 146 -9.99 -1.27 -0.70
C PRO A 146 -10.88 -0.03 -0.69
N TYR A 147 -10.84 0.71 -1.78
CA TYR A 147 -11.57 1.96 -1.99
C TYR A 147 -12.76 1.73 -2.91
N TYR A 148 -13.71 2.69 -2.98
CA TYR A 148 -14.91 2.70 -3.80
C TYR A 148 -15.96 1.69 -3.33
N ASN A 149 -15.70 0.38 -3.33
CA ASN A 149 -16.62 -0.68 -2.94
C ASN A 149 -16.77 -0.88 -1.42
N LYS A 150 -15.96 -0.21 -0.58
CA LYS A 150 -16.09 -0.09 0.88
C LYS A 150 -16.47 -1.40 1.58
N PRO A 151 -15.56 -2.35 1.73
CA PRO A 151 -15.83 -3.64 2.34
C PRO A 151 -16.27 -3.49 3.81
N SER A 152 -16.92 -4.51 4.36
CA SER A 152 -17.13 -4.62 5.81
C SER A 152 -15.78 -4.77 6.54
N GLN A 153 -15.76 -4.57 7.86
CA GLN A 153 -14.54 -4.75 8.65
C GLN A 153 -13.99 -6.18 8.54
N GLU A 154 -14.86 -7.19 8.55
CA GLU A 154 -14.47 -8.57 8.31
C GLU A 154 -13.92 -8.77 6.89
N GLY A 155 -14.56 -8.20 5.87
CA GLY A 155 -14.07 -8.25 4.50
C GLY A 155 -12.69 -7.59 4.35
N LEU A 156 -12.46 -6.47 5.05
CA LEU A 156 -11.17 -5.79 5.08
C LEU A 156 -10.10 -6.65 5.76
N TYR A 157 -10.43 -7.27 6.89
CA TYR A 157 -9.56 -8.21 7.57
C TYR A 157 -9.16 -9.36 6.65
N GLN A 158 -10.13 -10.03 6.01
CA GLN A 158 -9.86 -11.14 5.10
C GLN A 158 -9.05 -10.72 3.87
N HIS A 159 -9.28 -9.50 3.35
CA HIS A 159 -8.47 -8.94 2.28
C HIS A 159 -6.99 -8.85 2.68
N PHE A 160 -6.68 -8.15 3.76
CA PHE A 160 -5.30 -7.98 4.19
C PHE A 160 -4.65 -9.27 4.69
N LYS A 161 -5.41 -10.16 5.33
CA LYS A 161 -4.94 -11.50 5.69
C LYS A 161 -4.48 -12.26 4.44
N THR A 162 -5.33 -12.33 3.42
CA THR A 162 -5.01 -13.02 2.17
C THR A 162 -3.78 -12.40 1.48
N VAL A 163 -3.73 -11.08 1.38
CA VAL A 163 -2.58 -10.37 0.79
C VAL A 163 -1.31 -10.66 1.57
N SER A 164 -1.38 -10.66 2.90
CA SER A 164 -0.24 -10.90 3.76
C SER A 164 0.31 -12.32 3.70
N GLU A 165 -0.57 -13.31 3.54
CA GLU A 165 -0.20 -14.71 3.39
C GLU A 165 0.54 -15.00 2.07
N HIS A 166 0.35 -14.14 1.06
CA HIS A 166 0.97 -14.27 -0.26
C HIS A 166 2.12 -13.28 -0.51
N SER A 167 2.31 -12.31 0.38
CA SER A 167 3.38 -11.32 0.21
C SER A 167 4.74 -11.87 0.63
N PRO A 168 5.78 -11.74 -0.21
CA PRO A 168 7.15 -12.09 0.17
C PRO A 168 7.80 -11.02 1.06
N LEU A 169 7.17 -9.85 1.21
CA LEU A 169 7.70 -8.69 1.93
C LEU A 169 6.73 -8.21 3.01
N PRO A 170 7.23 -7.48 4.01
CA PRO A 170 6.40 -6.76 4.98
C PRO A 170 5.40 -5.83 4.31
N ILE A 171 4.21 -5.71 4.90
CA ILE A 171 3.13 -4.86 4.39
C ILE A 171 2.94 -3.64 5.28
N ILE A 172 2.97 -2.47 4.68
CA ILE A 172 2.53 -1.21 5.27
C ILE A 172 1.06 -1.01 4.88
N LEU A 173 0.17 -1.06 5.86
CA LEU A 173 -1.26 -0.81 5.65
C LEU A 173 -1.49 0.69 5.47
N TYR A 174 -2.11 1.07 4.35
CA TYR A 174 -2.39 2.45 4.01
C TYR A 174 -3.90 2.72 3.97
N ASN A 175 -4.36 3.55 4.88
CA ASN A 175 -5.76 3.95 4.93
C ASN A 175 -5.95 5.42 4.52
N VAL A 176 -6.98 5.66 3.70
CA VAL A 176 -7.43 7.00 3.26
C VAL A 176 -8.91 7.17 3.61
N PRO A 177 -9.27 7.53 4.85
CA PRO A 177 -10.65 7.48 5.33
C PRO A 177 -11.66 8.20 4.43
N GLY A 178 -11.28 9.32 3.81
CA GLY A 178 -12.13 10.05 2.88
C GLY A 178 -12.50 9.27 1.60
N ARG A 179 -11.82 8.18 1.29
CA ARG A 179 -12.02 7.35 0.08
C ARG A 179 -12.43 5.91 0.42
N THR A 180 -12.06 5.44 1.60
CA THR A 180 -12.25 4.04 2.02
C THR A 180 -13.44 3.86 2.96
N GLY A 181 -13.88 4.90 3.64
CA GLY A 181 -15.05 4.90 4.52
C GLY A 181 -14.76 4.72 5.97
#